data_5f0372ac8a374044fe6d449870f40a92
#
_entry.id   5f0372ac8a374044fe6d449870f40a92
#
_cell.length_a   1.000
_cell.length_b   1.000
_cell.length_c   1.000
_cell.angle_alpha   90.00
_cell.angle_beta   90.00
_cell.angle_gamma   90.00
#
_symmetry.space_group_name_H-M   'P 1'
#
loop_
_entity.id
_entity.type
_entity.pdbx_description
1 polymer ?
#
loop_
_entity_poly.entity_id
_entity_poly.type
_entity_poly.pdbx_seq_one_letter_code
_entity_poly.pdbx_strand_id
1 'polypeptide(L)'
;MTKNDFTIPAILMISLLTLAPLANAGCCSEGTWDPSGFLNSDAGTGMPSQPIQSAQAEGSQESAAVSSSSPQNPPDRLASYPNGIIMKPMKSVSSSDVIIDASNGDGYAASHIKNAIHIPSKDLLDGNGNIKGDVELSRLLGEAGLSREDSVVVYGSAESSGEAQLAFLVLRHLGQEDVMLLDGSLDDWKAAGLPVEAQETIIPAAEYIPTARPGVIAEYDYVKSGQARIVDVRPFVDFGKGRIPASTALDPANVIKGDKIKNGGDLGTVFSRLDKDMPIVVYSDDYSQSALVAYSLQLMGYEAAVYSWGDWQAHEGKGDDTDSKYVKLGKT
;
A
#
# COMPACT_ATOMS: atom_id res chain seq x y z
N MET A 1 -2.90 -62.95 -3.47
CA MET A 1 -1.74 -63.28 -2.62
C MET A 1 -0.53 -62.60 -3.16
N THR A 2 -0.12 -61.54 -2.54
CA THR A 2 1.22 -61.15 -2.08
C THR A 2 1.15 -59.70 -1.61
N LYS A 3 1.22 -59.50 -0.28
CA LYS A 3 1.42 -58.26 0.39
C LYS A 3 2.85 -57.82 0.20
N ASN A 4 3.09 -56.58 -0.16
CA ASN A 4 4.39 -55.93 0.01
C ASN A 4 4.27 -54.85 1.07
N ASP A 5 4.83 -55.17 2.25
CA ASP A 5 5.06 -54.24 3.33
C ASP A 5 6.30 -53.40 2.99
N PHE A 6 6.12 -52.06 2.90
CA PHE A 6 7.25 -51.11 2.85
C PHE A 6 7.38 -50.44 4.22
N THR A 7 8.39 -50.87 4.97
CA THR A 7 8.86 -50.25 6.19
C THR A 7 9.76 -49.07 5.85
N ILE A 8 9.44 -47.89 6.41
CA ILE A 8 10.26 -46.67 6.33
C ILE A 8 11.16 -46.61 7.57
N PRO A 9 12.49 -46.46 7.45
CA PRO A 9 13.36 -46.31 8.61
C PRO A 9 13.32 -44.86 9.11
N ALA A 10 13.12 -44.69 10.41
CA ALA A 10 13.24 -43.44 11.13
C ALA A 10 14.71 -42.99 11.15
N ILE A 11 15.00 -41.81 10.60
CA ILE A 11 16.30 -41.15 10.73
C ILE A 11 16.24 -40.19 11.92
N LEU A 12 17.01 -40.54 12.93
CA LEU A 12 17.25 -39.75 14.13
C LEU A 12 18.23 -38.63 13.80
N MET A 13 17.80 -37.35 13.78
CA MET A 13 18.68 -36.21 13.66
C MET A 13 19.05 -35.72 15.06
N ILE A 14 20.31 -35.89 15.41
CA ILE A 14 20.93 -35.34 16.62
C ILE A 14 21.34 -33.90 16.33
N SER A 15 20.73 -32.98 17.05
CA SER A 15 21.11 -31.56 17.04
C SER A 15 22.35 -31.34 17.90
N LEU A 16 23.46 -30.97 17.27
CA LEU A 16 24.65 -30.47 17.97
C LEU A 16 24.48 -28.96 18.21
N LEU A 17 24.32 -28.58 19.48
CA LEU A 17 24.44 -27.21 19.93
C LEU A 17 25.93 -26.84 19.98
N THR A 18 26.36 -25.89 19.15
CA THR A 18 27.65 -25.23 19.32
C THR A 18 27.42 -23.83 19.90
N LEU A 19 27.82 -23.66 21.15
CA LEU A 19 28.04 -22.35 21.75
C LEU A 19 29.27 -21.70 21.10
N ALA A 20 29.14 -20.46 20.64
CA ALA A 20 30.26 -19.58 20.32
C ALA A 20 30.29 -18.37 21.29
N PRO A 21 31.48 -17.92 21.70
CA PRO A 21 31.64 -17.00 22.80
C PRO A 21 31.47 -15.53 22.40
N LEU A 22 31.04 -14.73 23.39
CA LEU A 22 31.03 -13.27 23.35
C LEU A 22 32.47 -12.74 23.19
N ALA A 23 32.66 -11.91 22.16
CA ALA A 23 33.79 -11.00 22.08
C ALA A 23 33.31 -9.56 22.32
N ASN A 24 33.79 -9.01 23.43
CA ASN A 24 33.61 -7.64 23.87
C ASN A 24 34.81 -6.82 23.34
N ALA A 25 34.54 -5.77 22.58
CA ALA A 25 35.46 -4.66 22.31
C ALA A 25 34.59 -3.48 21.84
N GLY A 26 34.45 -2.38 22.50
CA GLY A 26 35.44 -1.50 23.08
C GLY A 26 35.44 -0.21 22.29
N CYS A 27 34.80 0.87 22.84
CA CYS A 27 35.12 2.29 22.70
C CYS A 27 35.27 2.91 21.29
N CYS A 28 34.36 3.90 20.97
CA CYS A 28 34.84 5.28 20.72
C CYS A 28 33.66 6.26 20.70
N SER A 29 33.70 7.14 21.68
CA SER A 29 33.41 8.57 21.74
C SER A 29 32.10 9.11 21.15
N GLU A 30 31.29 9.55 22.07
CA GLU A 30 30.25 10.55 21.96
C GLU A 30 30.80 11.85 21.33
N GLY A 31 30.23 12.24 20.21
CA GLY A 31 30.27 13.57 19.66
C GLY A 31 28.89 14.21 19.75
N THR A 32 28.65 14.93 20.83
CA THR A 32 27.49 15.80 20.96
C THR A 32 27.60 16.93 19.95
N TRP A 33 26.69 16.98 19.02
CA TRP A 33 26.49 18.13 18.14
C TRP A 33 25.64 19.18 18.86
N ASP A 34 26.26 20.35 19.17
CA ASP A 34 25.59 21.52 19.75
C ASP A 34 25.24 22.52 18.62
N PRO A 35 23.96 22.82 18.39
CA PRO A 35 23.55 23.75 17.34
C PRO A 35 23.46 25.22 17.78
N SER A 36 24.10 25.66 18.90
CA SER A 36 23.98 27.02 19.43
C SER A 36 25.03 28.06 18.95
N GLY A 37 25.76 27.77 17.86
CA GLY A 37 26.89 28.55 17.41
C GLY A 37 26.72 29.44 16.18
N PHE A 38 25.54 30.04 15.95
CA PHE A 38 25.42 31.08 14.91
C PHE A 38 24.37 32.14 15.30
N LEU A 39 24.77 33.11 16.11
CA LEU A 39 24.24 34.47 16.11
C LEU A 39 25.06 35.31 17.10
N ASN A 40 26.06 36.04 16.62
CA ASN A 40 26.51 37.30 17.20
C ASN A 40 27.34 38.12 16.19
N SER A 41 26.80 39.25 15.82
CA SER A 41 27.52 40.51 15.58
C SER A 41 26.44 41.61 15.43
N ASP A 42 26.27 42.33 16.48
CA ASP A 42 26.75 43.67 16.80
C ASP A 42 26.06 44.87 16.15
N ALA A 43 25.69 45.71 17.01
CA ALA A 43 25.62 47.18 17.16
C ALA A 43 24.20 47.72 17.20
N GLY A 44 23.69 48.39 18.22
CA GLY A 44 24.22 49.32 19.16
C GLY A 44 23.17 50.40 19.40
N THR A 45 23.09 50.88 20.64
CA THR A 45 22.59 52.17 21.09
C THR A 45 21.09 52.37 21.43
N GLY A 46 20.85 52.59 22.71
CA GLY A 46 20.11 53.75 23.21
C GLY A 46 18.79 53.47 23.95
N MET A 47 18.85 53.41 25.27
CA MET A 47 17.73 53.68 26.19
C MET A 47 17.29 55.18 26.15
N PRO A 48 16.10 55.60 26.64
CA PRO A 48 15.72 55.46 28.05
C PRO A 48 14.20 55.18 28.35
N SER A 49 14.02 54.82 29.60
CA SER A 49 12.79 54.55 30.34
C SER A 49 11.92 55.78 30.60
N GLN A 50 10.60 55.58 30.81
CA GLN A 50 9.76 56.12 31.90
C GLN A 50 8.26 56.07 31.55
N PRO A 51 7.29 56.30 32.45
CA PRO A 51 6.73 55.31 33.34
C PRO A 51 5.17 55.16 33.23
N ILE A 52 4.67 54.26 34.04
CA ILE A 52 3.28 53.87 34.34
C ILE A 52 2.34 55.06 34.58
N GLN A 53 1.13 55.04 34.00
CA GLN A 53 -0.08 55.59 34.60
C GLN A 53 -1.29 54.67 34.43
N SER A 54 -1.83 54.31 35.57
CA SER A 54 -3.11 53.65 35.79
C SER A 54 -4.28 54.57 35.46
N ALA A 55 -5.25 54.08 34.72
CA ALA A 55 -6.60 54.64 34.71
C ALA A 55 -7.63 53.49 34.70
N GLN A 56 -8.40 53.47 35.79
CA GLN A 56 -9.66 52.75 35.91
C GLN A 56 -10.74 53.47 35.11
N ALA A 57 -11.60 52.74 34.42
CA ALA A 57 -13.02 53.07 34.21
C ALA A 57 -13.76 51.89 33.59
N GLU A 58 -14.65 51.32 34.37
CA GLU A 58 -16.09 51.14 34.12
C GLU A 58 -16.53 50.15 33.06
N GLY A 59 -17.24 49.23 33.55
CA GLY A 59 -18.05 48.15 33.11
C GLY A 59 -18.89 48.33 31.83
N SER A 60 -18.84 47.31 31.03
CA SER A 60 -19.98 46.91 30.18
C SER A 60 -20.00 45.37 30.18
N GLN A 61 -21.00 44.81 30.81
CA GLN A 61 -21.36 43.40 30.72
C GLN A 61 -21.81 43.09 29.30
N GLU A 62 -20.93 42.54 28.50
CA GLU A 62 -21.33 41.90 27.26
C GLU A 62 -21.41 40.38 27.50
N SER A 63 -22.64 39.91 27.44
CA SER A 63 -23.05 38.55 27.61
C SER A 63 -22.32 37.66 26.57
N ALA A 64 -21.24 37.03 27.01
CA ALA A 64 -20.59 35.96 26.19
C ALA A 64 -21.57 34.80 26.10
N ALA A 65 -22.21 34.69 24.95
CA ALA A 65 -22.87 33.47 24.53
C ALA A 65 -21.79 32.37 24.46
N VAL A 66 -21.78 31.49 25.45
CA VAL A 66 -21.04 30.23 25.40
C VAL A 66 -21.65 29.41 24.29
N SER A 67 -21.08 29.52 23.09
CA SER A 67 -21.30 28.51 22.05
C SER A 67 -20.79 27.20 22.59
N SER A 68 -21.71 26.39 23.06
CA SER A 68 -21.48 24.97 23.32
C SER A 68 -21.15 24.31 21.96
N SER A 69 -19.87 24.30 21.60
CA SER A 69 -19.38 23.42 20.56
C SER A 69 -19.55 21.99 21.08
N SER A 70 -20.63 21.35 20.67
CA SER A 70 -20.73 19.88 20.73
C SER A 70 -19.44 19.32 20.17
N PRO A 71 -18.87 18.25 20.75
CA PRO A 71 -17.72 17.58 20.17
C PRO A 71 -18.14 17.14 18.76
N GLN A 72 -17.66 17.88 17.75
CA GLN A 72 -17.82 17.47 16.36
C GLN A 72 -17.02 16.16 16.26
N ASN A 73 -17.71 15.06 16.01
CA ASN A 73 -17.06 13.83 15.55
C ASN A 73 -16.09 14.24 14.44
N PRO A 74 -14.84 13.75 14.43
CA PRO A 74 -13.94 14.02 13.34
C PRO A 74 -14.68 13.70 12.03
N PRO A 75 -14.59 14.55 11.00
CA PRO A 75 -15.27 14.32 9.75
C PRO A 75 -14.97 12.91 9.26
N ASP A 76 -16.02 12.18 8.89
CA ASP A 76 -15.89 10.83 8.37
C ASP A 76 -14.84 10.82 7.25
N ARG A 77 -13.73 10.11 7.45
CA ARG A 77 -12.62 10.05 6.49
C ARG A 77 -13.13 9.61 5.12
N LEU A 78 -14.06 8.65 5.09
CA LEU A 78 -14.62 8.13 3.85
C LEU A 78 -15.37 9.20 3.07
N ALA A 79 -16.12 10.07 3.75
CA ALA A 79 -16.83 11.18 3.13
C ALA A 79 -15.91 12.20 2.47
N SER A 80 -14.61 12.18 2.80
CA SER A 80 -13.62 13.06 2.18
C SER A 80 -13.16 12.59 0.79
N TYR A 81 -13.39 11.30 0.44
CA TYR A 81 -12.98 10.75 -0.84
C TYR A 81 -14.10 10.82 -1.89
N PRO A 82 -13.82 11.32 -3.09
CA PRO A 82 -14.78 11.30 -4.21
C PRO A 82 -15.32 9.91 -4.53
N ASN A 83 -14.48 8.86 -4.37
CA ASN A 83 -14.82 7.47 -4.62
C ASN A 83 -14.66 6.62 -3.33
N GLY A 84 -15.17 7.11 -2.21
CA GLY A 84 -15.09 6.42 -0.92
C GLY A 84 -15.83 5.07 -0.87
N ILE A 85 -16.65 4.76 -1.87
CA ILE A 85 -17.39 3.50 -1.95
C ILE A 85 -16.52 2.24 -2.05
N ILE A 86 -15.26 2.37 -2.48
CA ILE A 86 -14.30 1.26 -2.52
C ILE A 86 -13.64 0.97 -1.18
N MET A 87 -14.02 1.68 -0.12
CA MET A 87 -13.53 1.48 1.24
C MET A 87 -14.71 1.23 2.18
N LYS A 88 -14.63 0.19 3.00
CA LYS A 88 -15.74 -0.26 3.87
C LYS A 88 -15.47 0.10 5.33
N PRO A 89 -16.36 0.86 5.99
CA PRO A 89 -16.26 1.11 7.44
C PRO A 89 -16.28 -0.20 8.21
N MET A 90 -15.43 -0.36 9.23
CA MET A 90 -15.37 -1.57 10.07
C MET A 90 -16.74 -1.98 10.61
N LYS A 91 -17.56 -1.01 11.05
CA LYS A 91 -18.90 -1.27 11.60
C LYS A 91 -19.94 -1.69 10.55
N SER A 92 -19.61 -1.56 9.28
CA SER A 92 -20.48 -1.95 8.15
C SER A 92 -20.13 -3.33 7.60
N VAL A 93 -19.08 -3.96 8.11
CA VAL A 93 -18.75 -5.35 7.77
C VAL A 93 -19.81 -6.27 8.36
N SER A 94 -20.33 -7.16 7.54
CA SER A 94 -21.45 -8.05 7.85
C SER A 94 -21.06 -9.52 7.70
N SER A 95 -21.91 -10.41 8.16
CA SER A 95 -21.70 -11.86 8.00
C SER A 95 -21.86 -12.36 6.56
N SER A 96 -22.35 -11.54 5.65
CA SER A 96 -22.42 -11.86 4.21
C SER A 96 -21.13 -11.49 3.47
N ASP A 97 -20.23 -10.76 4.10
CA ASP A 97 -18.96 -10.41 3.49
C ASP A 97 -17.94 -11.54 3.69
N VAL A 98 -17.22 -11.89 2.64
CA VAL A 98 -16.00 -12.70 2.74
C VAL A 98 -14.86 -11.77 3.08
N ILE A 99 -14.24 -11.99 4.24
CA ILE A 99 -13.13 -11.15 4.70
C ILE A 99 -11.83 -11.83 4.33
N ILE A 100 -10.92 -11.09 3.68
CA ILE A 100 -9.59 -11.57 3.30
C ILE A 100 -8.53 -10.84 4.11
N ASP A 101 -7.70 -11.61 4.82
CA ASP A 101 -6.43 -11.15 5.37
C ASP A 101 -5.34 -11.30 4.29
N ALA A 102 -4.88 -10.19 3.73
CA ALA A 102 -3.85 -10.15 2.70
C ALA A 102 -2.43 -9.95 3.27
N SER A 103 -2.26 -9.96 4.59
CA SER A 103 -0.97 -9.75 5.24
C SER A 103 0.03 -10.87 4.92
N ASN A 104 1.30 -10.51 4.73
CA ASN A 104 2.36 -11.44 4.33
C ASN A 104 3.10 -12.12 5.48
N GLY A 105 2.82 -11.70 6.70
CA GLY A 105 3.50 -12.21 7.90
C GLY A 105 2.76 -13.39 8.56
N ASP A 106 3.32 -13.88 9.65
CA ASP A 106 2.74 -14.96 10.45
C ASP A 106 1.65 -14.46 11.42
N GLY A 107 1.26 -13.18 11.31
CA GLY A 107 0.29 -12.52 12.20
C GLY A 107 -1.10 -13.14 12.16
N TYR A 108 -1.54 -13.66 11.01
CA TYR A 108 -2.82 -14.31 10.85
C TYR A 108 -3.03 -15.46 11.86
N ALA A 109 -2.05 -16.36 11.99
CA ALA A 109 -2.12 -17.49 12.91
C ALA A 109 -2.16 -17.05 14.39
N ALA A 110 -1.62 -15.88 14.71
CA ALA A 110 -1.65 -15.33 16.06
C ALA A 110 -2.99 -14.64 16.38
N SER A 111 -3.53 -13.88 15.45
CA SER A 111 -4.83 -13.20 15.57
C SER A 111 -5.24 -12.58 14.24
N HIS A 112 -6.47 -12.80 13.83
CA HIS A 112 -7.08 -12.20 12.63
C HIS A 112 -8.54 -11.81 12.90
N ILE A 113 -9.16 -11.06 12.00
CA ILE A 113 -10.59 -10.74 12.05
C ILE A 113 -11.38 -12.04 11.97
N LYS A 114 -12.35 -12.20 12.87
CA LYS A 114 -13.16 -13.42 12.92
C LYS A 114 -13.78 -13.75 11.57
N ASN A 115 -13.66 -15.01 11.14
CA ASN A 115 -14.07 -15.56 9.86
C ASN A 115 -13.28 -15.02 8.65
N ALA A 116 -12.15 -14.34 8.83
CA ALA A 116 -11.29 -13.96 7.72
C ALA A 116 -10.53 -15.18 7.19
N ILE A 117 -10.46 -15.35 5.87
CA ILE A 117 -9.57 -16.30 5.21
C ILE A 117 -8.22 -15.63 4.93
N HIS A 118 -7.14 -16.41 4.90
CA HIS A 118 -5.80 -15.91 4.67
C HIS A 118 -5.38 -16.11 3.21
N ILE A 119 -5.23 -15.01 2.48
CA ILE A 119 -4.67 -14.99 1.12
C ILE A 119 -3.56 -13.93 1.11
N PRO A 120 -2.33 -14.30 1.51
CA PRO A 120 -1.21 -13.36 1.53
C PRO A 120 -1.00 -12.71 0.17
N SER A 121 -0.79 -11.40 0.13
CA SER A 121 -0.62 -10.67 -1.13
C SER A 121 0.59 -11.17 -1.94
N LYS A 122 1.63 -11.67 -1.29
CA LYS A 122 2.78 -12.34 -1.94
C LYS A 122 2.38 -13.58 -2.74
N ASP A 123 1.33 -14.29 -2.34
CA ASP A 123 0.86 -15.50 -3.02
C ASP A 123 0.11 -15.18 -4.33
N LEU A 124 -0.22 -13.91 -4.56
CA LEU A 124 -0.73 -13.39 -5.83
C LEU A 124 0.38 -13.12 -6.85
N LEU A 125 1.64 -13.20 -6.43
CA LEU A 125 2.82 -12.94 -7.24
C LEU A 125 3.53 -14.25 -7.60
N ASP A 126 4.19 -14.27 -8.76
CA ASP A 126 5.08 -15.36 -9.16
C ASP A 126 6.46 -15.25 -8.49
N GLY A 127 7.36 -16.20 -8.76
CA GLY A 127 8.72 -16.22 -8.21
C GLY A 127 9.60 -15.06 -8.66
N ASN A 128 9.17 -14.26 -9.64
CA ASN A 128 9.86 -13.07 -10.15
C ASN A 128 9.25 -11.76 -9.61
N GLY A 129 8.20 -11.87 -8.77
CA GLY A 129 7.48 -10.72 -8.24
C GLY A 129 6.43 -10.13 -9.20
N ASN A 130 6.11 -10.79 -10.30
CA ASN A 130 5.04 -10.37 -11.19
C ASN A 130 3.69 -10.94 -10.72
N ILE A 131 2.61 -10.23 -11.02
CA ILE A 131 1.26 -10.75 -10.78
C ILE A 131 1.09 -12.03 -11.60
N LYS A 132 0.60 -13.10 -10.97
CA LYS A 132 0.33 -14.39 -11.59
C LYS A 132 -0.71 -14.26 -12.71
N GLY A 133 -0.72 -15.22 -13.63
CA GLY A 133 -1.73 -15.26 -14.69
C GLY A 133 -3.13 -15.59 -14.16
N ASP A 134 -4.16 -15.11 -14.87
CA ASP A 134 -5.57 -15.21 -14.48
C ASP A 134 -6.01 -16.64 -14.11
N VAL A 135 -5.50 -17.66 -14.82
CA VAL A 135 -5.83 -19.07 -14.56
C VAL A 135 -5.28 -19.50 -13.20
N GLU A 136 -4.04 -19.13 -12.87
CA GLU A 136 -3.43 -19.50 -11.59
C GLU A 136 -4.08 -18.73 -10.42
N LEU A 137 -4.35 -17.45 -10.61
CA LEU A 137 -5.07 -16.62 -9.63
C LEU A 137 -6.48 -17.15 -9.38
N SER A 138 -7.23 -17.50 -10.43
CA SER A 138 -8.58 -18.04 -10.31
C SER A 138 -8.59 -19.37 -9.55
N ARG A 139 -7.61 -20.24 -9.82
CA ARG A 139 -7.46 -21.49 -9.07
C ARG A 139 -7.18 -21.22 -7.59
N LEU A 140 -6.23 -20.31 -7.29
CA LEU A 140 -5.88 -19.95 -5.91
C LEU A 140 -7.10 -19.40 -5.15
N LEU A 141 -7.84 -18.46 -5.76
CA LEU A 141 -9.02 -17.85 -5.15
C LEU A 141 -10.15 -18.87 -4.96
N GLY A 142 -10.40 -19.73 -5.95
CA GLY A 142 -11.40 -20.80 -5.85
C GLY A 142 -11.05 -21.84 -4.79
N GLU A 143 -9.79 -22.26 -4.68
CA GLU A 143 -9.31 -23.15 -3.62
C GLU A 143 -9.46 -22.54 -2.23
N ALA A 144 -9.33 -21.21 -2.10
CA ALA A 144 -9.61 -20.45 -0.88
C ALA A 144 -11.11 -20.29 -0.57
N GLY A 145 -11.98 -20.75 -1.47
CA GLY A 145 -13.44 -20.73 -1.30
C GLY A 145 -14.14 -19.46 -1.84
N LEU A 146 -13.42 -18.61 -2.59
CA LEU A 146 -14.03 -17.43 -3.22
C LEU A 146 -14.74 -17.78 -4.53
N SER A 147 -15.87 -17.09 -4.74
CA SER A 147 -16.50 -16.92 -6.05
C SER A 147 -16.50 -15.44 -6.46
N ARG A 148 -16.61 -15.17 -7.75
CA ARG A 148 -16.60 -13.79 -8.26
C ARG A 148 -17.80 -12.96 -7.83
N GLU A 149 -18.88 -13.60 -7.42
CA GLU A 149 -20.14 -13.01 -6.97
C GLU A 149 -20.13 -12.62 -5.49
N ASP A 150 -19.11 -13.00 -4.73
CA ASP A 150 -19.03 -12.69 -3.30
C ASP A 150 -18.81 -11.19 -3.06
N SER A 151 -19.37 -10.67 -1.95
CA SER A 151 -19.00 -9.37 -1.40
C SER A 151 -17.72 -9.55 -0.60
N VAL A 152 -16.63 -8.91 -1.01
CA VAL A 152 -15.30 -9.12 -0.46
C VAL A 152 -14.79 -7.88 0.26
N VAL A 153 -14.27 -8.08 1.47
CA VAL A 153 -13.58 -7.04 2.25
C VAL A 153 -12.15 -7.47 2.49
N VAL A 154 -11.19 -6.68 2.02
CA VAL A 154 -9.77 -6.98 2.14
C VAL A 154 -9.11 -6.08 3.18
N TYR A 155 -8.24 -6.65 4.03
CA TYR A 155 -7.34 -5.89 4.89
C TYR A 155 -5.93 -6.50 4.84
N GLY A 156 -4.93 -5.75 5.31
CA GLY A 156 -3.54 -6.17 5.39
C GLY A 156 -2.96 -5.88 6.77
N SER A 157 -1.65 -6.01 6.90
CA SER A 157 -0.93 -5.71 8.15
C SER A 157 -1.11 -4.23 8.57
N ALA A 158 -1.10 -3.32 7.60
CA ALA A 158 -1.41 -1.90 7.73
C ALA A 158 -1.91 -1.37 6.38
N GLU A 159 -2.64 -0.24 6.36
CA GLU A 159 -3.01 0.40 5.09
C GLU A 159 -1.77 0.85 4.30
N SER A 160 -0.70 1.21 4.98
CA SER A 160 0.57 1.65 4.39
C SER A 160 1.40 0.52 3.76
N SER A 161 1.08 -0.76 4.03
CA SER A 161 1.83 -1.89 3.51
C SER A 161 1.62 -2.12 2.00
N GLY A 162 0.47 -1.72 1.47
CA GLY A 162 0.08 -1.98 0.10
C GLY A 162 -0.44 -3.40 -0.16
N GLU A 163 -0.41 -4.27 0.84
CA GLU A 163 -0.83 -5.68 0.74
C GLU A 163 -2.31 -5.81 0.35
N ALA A 164 -3.18 -5.14 1.10
CA ALA A 164 -4.62 -5.14 0.82
C ALA A 164 -4.93 -4.48 -0.54
N GLN A 165 -4.22 -3.41 -0.89
CA GLN A 165 -4.40 -2.71 -2.15
C GLN A 165 -4.01 -3.59 -3.35
N LEU A 166 -2.93 -4.37 -3.23
CA LEU A 166 -2.54 -5.34 -4.26
C LEU A 166 -3.62 -6.41 -4.44
N ALA A 167 -4.10 -7.01 -3.35
CA ALA A 167 -5.18 -8.00 -3.42
C ALA A 167 -6.48 -7.42 -4.01
N PHE A 168 -6.85 -6.19 -3.60
CA PHE A 168 -7.99 -5.47 -4.18
C PHE A 168 -7.85 -5.30 -5.70
N LEU A 169 -6.69 -4.84 -6.18
CA LEU A 169 -6.48 -4.64 -7.62
C LEU A 169 -6.51 -5.95 -8.40
N VAL A 170 -5.93 -7.02 -7.87
CA VAL A 170 -5.98 -8.36 -8.49
C VAL A 170 -7.42 -8.86 -8.57
N LEU A 171 -8.21 -8.75 -7.50
CA LEU A 171 -9.63 -9.12 -7.51
C LEU A 171 -10.41 -8.28 -8.52
N ARG A 172 -10.17 -6.97 -8.58
CA ARG A 172 -10.80 -6.08 -9.58
C ARG A 172 -10.42 -6.47 -11.01
N HIS A 173 -9.15 -6.83 -11.24
CA HIS A 173 -8.67 -7.30 -12.53
C HIS A 173 -9.41 -8.57 -12.99
N LEU A 174 -9.62 -9.51 -12.06
CA LEU A 174 -10.33 -10.76 -12.34
C LEU A 174 -11.87 -10.59 -12.40
N GLY A 175 -12.37 -9.36 -12.25
CA GLY A 175 -13.79 -9.03 -12.43
C GLY A 175 -14.62 -9.10 -11.17
N GLN A 176 -14.03 -9.18 -9.96
CA GLN A 176 -14.77 -9.03 -8.71
C GLN A 176 -15.42 -7.66 -8.67
N GLU A 177 -16.76 -7.62 -8.64
CA GLU A 177 -17.49 -6.35 -8.67
C GLU A 177 -17.59 -5.72 -7.30
N ASP A 178 -17.97 -6.51 -6.31
CA ASP A 178 -18.16 -6.09 -4.94
C ASP A 178 -16.91 -6.43 -4.11
N VAL A 179 -15.87 -5.61 -4.26
CA VAL A 179 -14.65 -5.69 -3.48
C VAL A 179 -14.30 -4.32 -2.92
N MET A 180 -14.02 -4.26 -1.62
CA MET A 180 -13.67 -3.05 -0.88
C MET A 180 -12.49 -3.30 0.04
N LEU A 181 -11.72 -2.26 0.34
CA LEU A 181 -10.78 -2.32 1.45
C LEU A 181 -11.48 -1.99 2.77
N LEU A 182 -11.03 -2.64 3.84
CA LEU A 182 -11.42 -2.27 5.20
C LEU A 182 -10.88 -0.86 5.53
N ASP A 183 -11.72 0.01 6.10
CA ASP A 183 -11.29 1.30 6.66
C ASP A 183 -10.60 1.10 8.01
N GLY A 184 -9.37 0.64 7.97
CA GLY A 184 -8.55 0.37 9.14
C GLY A 184 -7.71 -0.90 9.03
N SER A 185 -6.92 -1.13 10.07
CA SER A 185 -6.09 -2.32 10.25
C SER A 185 -6.72 -3.30 11.24
N LEU A 186 -6.08 -4.48 11.41
CA LEU A 186 -6.44 -5.41 12.48
C LEU A 186 -6.36 -4.76 13.89
N ASP A 187 -5.40 -3.86 14.10
CA ASP A 187 -5.26 -3.18 15.39
C ASP A 187 -6.39 -2.16 15.62
N ASP A 188 -6.82 -1.44 14.59
CA ASP A 188 -8.00 -0.58 14.66
C ASP A 188 -9.27 -1.40 14.95
N TRP A 189 -9.40 -2.58 14.34
CA TRP A 189 -10.50 -3.52 14.57
C TRP A 189 -10.55 -3.98 16.03
N LYS A 190 -9.40 -4.38 16.59
CA LYS A 190 -9.26 -4.75 18.01
C LYS A 190 -9.57 -3.57 18.94
N ALA A 191 -9.05 -2.38 18.62
CA ALA A 191 -9.30 -1.16 19.39
C ALA A 191 -10.79 -0.78 19.41
N ALA A 192 -11.52 -1.09 18.34
CA ALA A 192 -12.97 -0.92 18.25
C ALA A 192 -13.76 -2.00 19.03
N GLY A 193 -13.09 -2.97 19.67
CA GLY A 193 -13.71 -4.08 20.40
C GLY A 193 -14.43 -5.09 19.52
N LEU A 194 -14.07 -5.17 18.23
CA LEU A 194 -14.67 -6.08 17.27
C LEU A 194 -14.03 -7.49 17.36
N PRO A 195 -14.75 -8.56 16.96
CA PRO A 195 -14.34 -9.93 17.24
C PRO A 195 -13.12 -10.35 16.40
N VAL A 196 -12.17 -11.00 17.06
CA VAL A 196 -10.99 -11.63 16.46
C VAL A 196 -10.91 -13.09 16.85
N GLU A 197 -10.13 -13.88 16.11
CA GLU A 197 -9.82 -15.27 16.41
C GLU A 197 -8.39 -15.61 15.96
N ALA A 198 -7.94 -16.81 16.38
CA ALA A 198 -6.64 -17.37 15.99
C ALA A 198 -6.80 -18.73 15.28
N GLN A 199 -8.03 -19.24 15.22
CA GLN A 199 -8.30 -20.49 14.51
C GLN A 199 -8.45 -20.20 13.02
N GLU A 200 -7.69 -20.93 12.20
CA GLU A 200 -7.76 -20.81 10.75
C GLU A 200 -9.19 -20.97 10.23
N THR A 201 -9.63 -20.01 9.43
CA THR A 201 -10.91 -20.05 8.74
C THR A 201 -10.76 -20.79 7.42
N ILE A 202 -11.51 -21.88 7.24
CA ILE A 202 -11.55 -22.67 6.01
C ILE A 202 -12.95 -22.59 5.43
N ILE A 203 -13.07 -22.04 4.23
CA ILE A 203 -14.31 -22.06 3.44
C ILE A 203 -14.22 -23.20 2.41
N PRO A 204 -15.29 -23.95 2.15
CA PRO A 204 -15.29 -24.96 1.09
C PRO A 204 -14.88 -24.36 -0.25
N ALA A 205 -13.99 -25.05 -0.98
CA ALA A 205 -13.57 -24.61 -2.30
C ALA A 205 -14.74 -24.32 -3.23
N ALA A 206 -14.64 -23.25 -4.00
CA ALA A 206 -15.61 -22.78 -4.98
C ALA A 206 -14.97 -22.70 -6.37
N GLU A 207 -15.79 -22.50 -7.39
CA GLU A 207 -15.30 -22.20 -8.73
C GLU A 207 -15.20 -20.68 -8.90
N TYR A 208 -14.00 -20.17 -9.13
CA TYR A 208 -13.78 -18.74 -9.43
C TYR A 208 -13.64 -18.56 -10.93
N ILE A 209 -14.67 -18.04 -11.60
CA ILE A 209 -14.70 -17.80 -13.04
C ILE A 209 -14.32 -16.32 -13.31
N PRO A 210 -13.09 -16.05 -13.79
CA PRO A 210 -12.62 -14.67 -13.99
C PRO A 210 -13.33 -14.02 -15.19
N THR A 211 -13.53 -12.72 -15.08
CA THR A 211 -13.89 -11.85 -16.19
C THR A 211 -12.92 -10.70 -16.21
N ALA A 212 -11.79 -10.88 -16.92
CA ALA A 212 -10.71 -9.92 -16.92
C ALA A 212 -11.20 -8.49 -17.25
N ARG A 213 -10.84 -7.54 -16.40
CA ARG A 213 -11.11 -6.11 -16.60
C ARG A 213 -9.84 -5.42 -17.09
N PRO A 214 -9.86 -4.87 -18.31
CA PRO A 214 -8.76 -4.04 -18.77
C PRO A 214 -8.64 -2.77 -17.93
N GLY A 215 -7.44 -2.19 -17.87
CA GLY A 215 -7.21 -0.91 -17.20
C GLY A 215 -6.95 -0.98 -15.69
N VAL A 216 -6.83 -2.18 -15.10
CA VAL A 216 -6.40 -2.37 -13.71
C VAL A 216 -4.90 -2.71 -13.66
N ILE A 217 -4.47 -3.63 -14.52
CA ILE A 217 -3.07 -3.98 -14.74
C ILE A 217 -2.74 -3.53 -16.16
N ALA A 218 -1.74 -2.66 -16.31
CA ALA A 218 -1.35 -2.13 -17.62
C ALA A 218 -0.42 -3.11 -18.34
N GLU A 219 -0.50 -3.11 -19.66
CA GLU A 219 0.38 -3.87 -20.55
C GLU A 219 1.46 -2.97 -21.13
N TYR A 220 2.60 -3.54 -21.53
CA TYR A 220 3.74 -2.82 -22.11
C TYR A 220 3.35 -1.87 -23.25
N ASP A 221 2.58 -2.37 -24.23
CA ASP A 221 2.19 -1.57 -25.40
C ASP A 221 1.35 -0.35 -25.01
N TYR A 222 0.46 -0.51 -24.01
CA TYR A 222 -0.32 0.62 -23.48
C TYR A 222 0.58 1.64 -22.78
N VAL A 223 1.52 1.20 -21.95
CA VAL A 223 2.48 2.09 -21.26
C VAL A 223 3.33 2.85 -22.28
N LYS A 224 3.77 2.18 -23.36
CA LYS A 224 4.60 2.76 -24.42
C LYS A 224 3.82 3.71 -25.33
N SER A 225 2.50 3.56 -25.43
CA SER A 225 1.64 4.35 -26.34
C SER A 225 1.58 5.85 -26.04
N GLY A 226 1.91 6.27 -24.81
CA GLY A 226 1.79 7.65 -24.34
C GLY A 226 0.35 8.08 -24.06
N GLN A 227 -0.62 7.16 -24.02
CA GLN A 227 -2.03 7.45 -23.73
C GLN A 227 -2.32 7.64 -22.24
N ALA A 228 -1.36 7.34 -21.37
CA ALA A 228 -1.48 7.49 -19.92
C ALA A 228 -0.37 8.39 -19.35
N ARG A 229 -0.65 9.02 -18.22
CA ARG A 229 0.38 9.62 -17.37
C ARG A 229 1.11 8.52 -16.61
N ILE A 230 2.43 8.47 -16.70
CA ILE A 230 3.25 7.46 -16.03
C ILE A 230 3.79 8.03 -14.72
N VAL A 231 3.59 7.31 -13.63
CA VAL A 231 4.05 7.68 -12.27
C VAL A 231 4.97 6.59 -11.75
N ASP A 232 6.21 6.96 -11.44
CA ASP A 232 7.23 6.10 -10.84
C ASP A 232 7.18 6.24 -9.32
N VAL A 233 6.91 5.16 -8.62
CA VAL A 233 6.86 5.16 -7.15
C VAL A 233 8.04 4.41 -6.52
N ARG A 234 9.07 4.11 -7.30
CA ARG A 234 10.33 3.59 -6.80
C ARG A 234 11.12 4.66 -6.03
N PRO A 235 12.10 4.26 -5.22
CA PRO A 235 13.00 5.21 -4.58
C PRO A 235 13.59 6.22 -5.59
N PHE A 236 13.69 7.49 -5.18
CA PHE A 236 14.16 8.57 -6.08
C PHE A 236 15.54 8.32 -6.69
N VAL A 237 16.40 7.57 -5.98
CA VAL A 237 17.70 7.13 -6.48
C VAL A 237 17.55 6.21 -7.71
N ASP A 238 16.56 5.32 -7.70
CA ASP A 238 16.35 4.36 -8.80
C ASP A 238 15.67 5.03 -9.99
N PHE A 239 14.77 6.00 -9.73
CA PHE A 239 14.26 6.90 -10.77
C PHE A 239 15.39 7.63 -11.52
N GLY A 240 16.44 8.05 -10.80
CA GLY A 240 17.61 8.70 -11.39
C GLY A 240 18.49 7.79 -12.22
N LYS A 241 18.55 6.48 -11.90
CA LYS A 241 19.34 5.48 -12.65
C LYS A 241 18.70 5.07 -13.97
N GLY A 242 17.38 5.09 -14.05
CA GLY A 242 16.60 4.74 -15.24
C GLY A 242 15.11 4.75 -14.96
N ARG A 243 14.32 5.14 -15.92
CA ARG A 243 12.86 5.29 -15.76
C ARG A 243 12.14 5.10 -17.09
N ILE A 244 10.85 4.84 -17.03
CA ILE A 244 9.98 4.90 -18.21
C ILE A 244 9.95 6.34 -18.73
N PRO A 245 10.14 6.58 -20.03
CA PRO A 245 10.11 7.92 -20.61
C PRO A 245 8.88 8.72 -20.21
N ALA A 246 9.04 10.02 -19.96
CA ALA A 246 7.99 10.95 -19.51
C ALA A 246 7.35 10.63 -18.16
N SER A 247 7.87 9.68 -17.38
CA SER A 247 7.38 9.40 -16.02
C SER A 247 7.70 10.52 -15.04
N THR A 248 6.86 10.64 -14.02
CA THR A 248 7.01 11.57 -12.90
C THR A 248 7.21 10.76 -11.63
N ALA A 249 8.21 11.12 -10.80
CA ALA A 249 8.43 10.43 -9.52
C ALA A 249 7.43 10.88 -8.45
N LEU A 250 6.92 9.94 -7.69
CA LEU A 250 6.08 10.16 -6.51
C LEU A 250 6.48 9.18 -5.41
N ASP A 251 6.93 9.67 -4.26
CA ASP A 251 7.21 8.83 -3.10
C ASP A 251 5.89 8.29 -2.52
N PRO A 252 5.73 6.95 -2.36
CA PRO A 252 4.54 6.35 -1.74
C PRO A 252 4.23 6.90 -0.35
N ALA A 253 5.24 7.30 0.42
CA ALA A 253 5.04 7.93 1.73
C ALA A 253 4.21 9.21 1.65
N ASN A 254 4.13 9.87 0.48
CA ASN A 254 3.32 11.07 0.31
C ASN A 254 1.81 10.80 0.37
N VAL A 255 1.34 9.57 0.15
CA VAL A 255 -0.08 9.23 0.27
C VAL A 255 -0.46 8.73 1.66
N ILE A 256 0.51 8.57 2.57
CA ILE A 256 0.34 7.99 3.90
C ILE A 256 0.52 9.05 5.00
N LYS A 257 -0.22 8.86 6.10
CA LYS A 257 -0.04 9.58 7.37
C LYS A 257 -0.13 8.57 8.53
N GLY A 258 0.99 8.30 9.16
CA GLY A 258 1.12 7.13 10.06
C GLY A 258 0.94 5.84 9.25
N ASP A 259 0.08 4.95 9.72
CA ASP A 259 -0.19 3.66 9.07
C ASP A 259 -1.40 3.71 8.09
N LYS A 260 -1.99 4.91 7.89
CA LYS A 260 -3.22 5.09 7.11
C LYS A 260 -3.01 5.92 5.86
N ILE A 261 -3.82 5.65 4.85
CA ILE A 261 -3.96 6.53 3.69
C ILE A 261 -4.47 7.88 4.16
N LYS A 262 -3.90 8.98 3.65
CA LYS A 262 -4.33 10.35 3.94
C LYS A 262 -5.78 10.59 3.55
N ASN A 263 -6.45 11.51 4.24
CA ASN A 263 -7.80 11.95 3.87
C ASN A 263 -7.83 12.61 2.47
N GLY A 264 -9.03 12.77 1.90
CA GLY A 264 -9.20 13.28 0.55
C GLY A 264 -8.63 14.68 0.32
N GLY A 265 -8.65 15.58 1.33
CA GLY A 265 -8.07 16.91 1.21
C GLY A 265 -6.55 16.88 1.06
N ASP A 266 -5.89 16.06 1.90
CA ASP A 266 -4.44 15.87 1.86
C ASP A 266 -4.02 15.17 0.55
N LEU A 267 -4.75 14.12 0.11
CA LEU A 267 -4.51 13.44 -1.17
C LEU A 267 -4.74 14.39 -2.36
N GLY A 268 -5.76 15.25 -2.30
CA GLY A 268 -6.00 16.25 -3.33
C GLY A 268 -4.82 17.20 -3.51
N THR A 269 -4.11 17.52 -2.43
CA THR A 269 -2.87 18.30 -2.49
C THR A 269 -1.73 17.52 -3.13
N VAL A 270 -1.56 16.23 -2.76
CA VAL A 270 -0.53 15.34 -3.34
C VAL A 270 -0.70 15.19 -4.83
N PHE A 271 -1.94 14.97 -5.29
CA PHE A 271 -2.27 14.70 -6.70
C PHE A 271 -2.61 15.96 -7.51
N SER A 272 -2.47 17.16 -6.93
CA SER A 272 -2.89 18.43 -7.56
C SER A 272 -2.28 18.73 -8.95
N ARG A 273 -1.17 18.07 -9.28
CA ARG A 273 -0.49 18.20 -10.58
C ARG A 273 -0.88 17.14 -11.61
N LEU A 274 -1.71 16.17 -11.20
CA LEU A 274 -2.19 15.12 -12.10
C LEU A 274 -3.51 15.53 -12.73
N ASP A 275 -3.65 15.25 -14.01
CA ASP A 275 -4.88 15.49 -14.76
C ASP A 275 -5.85 14.32 -14.53
N LYS A 276 -7.10 14.61 -14.13
CA LYS A 276 -8.13 13.59 -13.91
C LYS A 276 -8.70 13.02 -15.20
N ASP A 277 -8.58 13.75 -16.28
CA ASP A 277 -9.10 13.33 -17.59
C ASP A 277 -8.12 12.40 -18.34
N MET A 278 -6.93 12.17 -17.76
CA MET A 278 -5.93 11.29 -18.33
C MET A 278 -5.74 10.07 -17.42
N PRO A 279 -5.84 8.83 -17.97
CA PRO A 279 -5.51 7.63 -17.22
C PRO A 279 -4.08 7.66 -16.66
N ILE A 280 -3.88 7.06 -15.51
CA ILE A 280 -2.59 7.03 -14.82
C ILE A 280 -2.10 5.59 -14.73
N VAL A 281 -0.83 5.37 -15.06
CA VAL A 281 -0.15 4.09 -14.80
C VAL A 281 0.91 4.33 -13.74
N VAL A 282 0.78 3.62 -12.62
CA VAL A 282 1.71 3.65 -11.51
C VAL A 282 2.61 2.43 -11.59
N TYR A 283 3.93 2.62 -11.60
CA TYR A 283 4.85 1.50 -11.66
C TYR A 283 5.89 1.49 -10.56
N SER A 284 6.34 0.28 -10.21
CA SER A 284 7.37 0.02 -9.21
C SER A 284 8.07 -1.31 -9.51
N ASP A 285 9.15 -1.59 -8.76
CA ASP A 285 9.74 -2.92 -8.63
C ASP A 285 8.88 -3.83 -7.73
N ASP A 286 8.11 -3.22 -6.81
CA ASP A 286 7.20 -3.88 -5.89
C ASP A 286 5.75 -3.46 -6.16
N TYR A 287 4.93 -4.42 -6.57
CA TYR A 287 3.52 -4.16 -6.84
C TYR A 287 2.73 -3.62 -5.64
N SER A 288 3.14 -3.92 -4.39
CA SER A 288 2.45 -3.39 -3.21
C SER A 288 2.53 -1.88 -3.14
N GLN A 289 3.70 -1.30 -3.49
CA GLN A 289 3.89 0.16 -3.48
C GLN A 289 3.12 0.85 -4.62
N SER A 290 3.13 0.26 -5.82
CA SER A 290 2.33 0.79 -6.93
C SER A 290 0.82 0.63 -6.67
N ALA A 291 0.39 -0.46 -6.05
CA ALA A 291 -1.00 -0.70 -5.68
C ALA A 291 -1.50 0.30 -4.63
N LEU A 292 -0.69 0.62 -3.62
CA LEU A 292 -0.99 1.63 -2.60
C LEU A 292 -1.29 2.99 -3.23
N VAL A 293 -0.43 3.44 -4.15
CA VAL A 293 -0.60 4.74 -4.81
C VAL A 293 -1.75 4.70 -5.82
N ALA A 294 -1.88 3.62 -6.62
CA ALA A 294 -2.96 3.46 -7.58
C ALA A 294 -4.33 3.45 -6.88
N TYR A 295 -4.46 2.72 -5.77
CA TYR A 295 -5.68 2.71 -4.96
C TYR A 295 -5.99 4.10 -4.38
N SER A 296 -4.98 4.81 -3.88
CA SER A 296 -5.15 6.19 -3.37
C SER A 296 -5.63 7.14 -4.48
N LEU A 297 -5.15 6.97 -5.71
CA LEU A 297 -5.65 7.69 -6.89
C LEU A 297 -7.11 7.32 -7.19
N GLN A 298 -7.45 6.02 -7.15
CA GLN A 298 -8.82 5.54 -7.37
C GLN A 298 -9.80 6.08 -6.30
N LEU A 299 -9.38 6.18 -5.02
CA LEU A 299 -10.17 6.86 -3.98
C LEU A 299 -10.48 8.32 -4.35
N MET A 300 -9.53 8.99 -5.00
CA MET A 300 -9.68 10.37 -5.46
C MET A 300 -10.40 10.50 -6.80
N GLY A 301 -10.89 9.39 -7.37
CA GLY A 301 -11.67 9.35 -8.62
C GLY A 301 -10.82 9.45 -9.89
N TYR A 302 -9.53 9.11 -9.82
CA TYR A 302 -8.70 8.93 -11.02
C TYR A 302 -8.85 7.52 -11.58
N GLU A 303 -8.73 7.36 -12.89
CA GLU A 303 -8.47 6.06 -13.52
C GLU A 303 -7.00 5.72 -13.32
N ALA A 304 -6.71 4.69 -12.53
CA ALA A 304 -5.34 4.30 -12.22
C ALA A 304 -5.13 2.79 -12.34
N ALA A 305 -4.07 2.42 -13.07
CA ALA A 305 -3.58 1.05 -13.26
C ALA A 305 -2.19 0.89 -12.65
N VAL A 306 -1.78 -0.38 -12.41
CA VAL A 306 -0.43 -0.71 -11.98
C VAL A 306 0.37 -1.34 -13.11
N TYR A 307 1.71 -1.21 -13.06
CA TYR A 307 2.64 -1.80 -14.01
C TYR A 307 3.95 -2.22 -13.33
N SER A 308 4.68 -3.16 -13.93
CA SER A 308 5.97 -3.64 -13.44
C SER A 308 7.14 -2.92 -14.10
N TRP A 309 8.09 -2.44 -13.30
CA TRP A 309 9.38 -1.98 -13.82
C TRP A 309 10.17 -3.12 -14.46
N GLY A 310 10.12 -4.32 -13.86
CA GLY A 310 10.78 -5.51 -14.40
C GLY A 310 10.28 -5.89 -15.80
N ASP A 311 8.95 -5.78 -16.02
CA ASP A 311 8.34 -6.02 -17.34
C ASP A 311 8.81 -4.99 -18.36
N TRP A 312 8.86 -3.71 -18.00
CA TRP A 312 9.42 -2.66 -18.85
C TRP A 312 10.86 -2.98 -19.27
N GLN A 313 11.72 -3.33 -18.29
CA GLN A 313 13.11 -3.67 -18.56
C GLN A 313 13.25 -4.90 -19.48
N ALA A 314 12.41 -5.90 -19.26
CA ALA A 314 12.43 -7.13 -20.08
C ALA A 314 12.06 -6.87 -21.55
N HIS A 315 11.19 -5.91 -21.82
CA HIS A 315 10.81 -5.51 -23.18
C HIS A 315 11.86 -4.61 -23.83
N GLU A 316 12.36 -3.60 -23.12
CA GLU A 316 13.39 -2.68 -23.66
C GLU A 316 14.77 -3.36 -23.79
N GLY A 317 15.10 -4.33 -22.93
CA GLY A 317 16.35 -5.11 -23.00
C GLY A 317 16.39 -6.13 -24.13
N LYS A 318 15.24 -6.49 -24.68
CA LYS A 318 15.11 -7.31 -25.91
C LYS A 318 15.26 -6.49 -27.17
N GLY A 319 15.93 -5.30 -27.11
CA GLY A 319 16.08 -4.34 -28.20
C GLY A 319 15.91 -4.96 -29.58
N ASP A 320 15.06 -4.37 -30.37
CA ASP A 320 14.61 -4.77 -31.70
C ASP A 320 15.71 -5.47 -32.52
N ASP A 321 15.76 -6.80 -32.48
CA ASP A 321 16.69 -7.64 -33.26
C ASP A 321 16.44 -7.51 -34.78
N THR A 322 15.46 -6.65 -35.16
CA THR A 322 15.14 -6.35 -36.53
C THR A 322 16.15 -5.41 -37.19
N ASP A 323 16.92 -4.62 -36.43
CA ASP A 323 17.95 -3.73 -36.99
C ASP A 323 19.28 -4.45 -37.31
N SER A 324 19.49 -5.67 -36.75
CA SER A 324 20.69 -6.48 -37.07
C SER A 324 20.71 -7.09 -38.48
N LYS A 325 19.56 -7.12 -39.19
CA LYS A 325 19.51 -7.68 -40.54
C LYS A 325 19.98 -6.73 -41.66
N TYR A 326 20.10 -5.43 -41.39
CA TYR A 326 20.47 -4.45 -42.42
C TYR A 326 21.94 -4.00 -42.39
N VAL A 327 22.73 -4.42 -41.39
CA VAL A 327 24.15 -4.02 -41.31
C VAL A 327 25.11 -4.96 -42.07
N LYS A 328 24.66 -6.08 -42.64
CA LYS A 328 25.51 -7.05 -43.36
C LYS A 328 25.54 -6.95 -44.88
N LEU A 329 24.97 -5.92 -45.49
CA LEU A 329 24.96 -5.76 -46.97
C LEU A 329 25.77 -4.54 -47.48
N GLY A 330 26.89 -4.21 -46.84
CA GLY A 330 27.72 -3.10 -47.24
C GLY A 330 29.21 -3.33 -47.10
N LYS A 331 29.76 -4.44 -47.66
CA LYS A 331 31.21 -4.58 -47.99
C LYS A 331 31.38 -5.67 -49.04
N THR A 332 31.34 -5.28 -50.29
CA THR A 332 32.13 -5.86 -51.40
C THR A 332 32.77 -4.72 -52.14
#